data_8e6bf3017e1ef4fa0b2752816831f904
#
_entry.id   8e6bf3017e1ef4fa0b2752816831f904
#
_cell.length_a   1.000
_cell.length_b   1.000
_cell.length_c   1.000
_cell.angle_alpha   90.00
_cell.angle_beta   90.00
_cell.angle_gamma   90.00
#
_symmetry.space_group_name_H-M   'P 1'
#
loop_
_entity.id
_entity.type
_entity.pdbx_description
1 polymer ?
#
loop_
_entity_poly.entity_id
_entity_poly.type
_entity_poly.pdbx_seq_one_letter_code
_entity_poly.pdbx_strand_id
1 'polypeptide(L)'
;MFTYLDPSIRRRLIKEEKLIRIGYEGEQLDSEAPQAPGEVIINLLGPIPMPIDTLEGRIIVQWYAAVRSTELQQVEALANKLTSEGGQHLFSHLVSPLAVNSVLVIGEPKDEPLVRVHSNCLTGDVFGSQRCDCGPQLANAIARINADPKSGYIVYMAGHEGRGIGLWAKAATYLLQDAGENTYQ
;
A
#
# COMPACT_ATOMS: atom_id res chain seq x y z
N MET A 1 16.43 2.99 4.84
CA MET A 1 17.01 2.00 3.89
C MET A 1 15.99 0.97 3.45
N PHE A 2 14.80 1.05 3.94
CA PHE A 2 13.80 -0.02 3.92
C PHE A 2 12.94 -0.08 2.65
N THR A 3 13.13 0.85 1.73
CA THR A 3 12.43 0.89 0.44
C THR A 3 13.39 0.88 -0.76
N TYR A 4 14.71 0.87 -0.49
CA TYR A 4 15.72 0.78 -1.53
C TYR A 4 15.97 -0.68 -1.89
N LEU A 5 15.74 -1.02 -3.15
CA LEU A 5 16.15 -2.30 -3.71
C LEU A 5 17.55 -2.16 -4.34
N ASP A 6 18.47 -3.02 -3.91
CA ASP A 6 19.76 -3.11 -4.56
C ASP A 6 19.59 -3.32 -6.07
N PRO A 7 20.36 -2.63 -6.93
CA PRO A 7 20.20 -2.72 -8.38
C PRO A 7 20.30 -4.15 -8.94
N SER A 8 21.07 -5.03 -8.31
CA SER A 8 21.18 -6.44 -8.72
C SER A 8 19.90 -7.21 -8.40
N ILE A 9 19.32 -6.96 -7.25
CA ILE A 9 18.02 -7.54 -6.83
C ILE A 9 16.91 -7.02 -7.75
N ARG A 10 16.89 -5.71 -8.01
CA ARG A 10 15.91 -5.10 -8.91
C ARG A 10 15.93 -5.75 -10.30
N ARG A 11 17.11 -5.89 -10.93
CA ARG A 11 17.24 -6.54 -12.24
C ARG A 11 16.77 -7.99 -12.23
N ARG A 12 17.06 -8.74 -11.15
CA ARG A 12 16.57 -10.11 -10.99
C ARG A 12 15.07 -10.17 -10.94
N LEU A 13 14.42 -9.33 -10.13
CA LEU A 13 12.96 -9.29 -9.99
C LEU A 13 12.26 -8.89 -11.28
N ILE A 14 12.85 -7.99 -12.07
CA ILE A 14 12.37 -7.64 -13.41
C ILE A 14 12.44 -8.85 -14.34
N LYS A 15 13.58 -9.54 -14.38
CA LYS A 15 13.78 -10.74 -15.22
C LYS A 15 12.82 -11.88 -14.85
N GLU A 16 12.48 -12.00 -13.57
CA GLU A 16 11.54 -12.98 -13.04
C GLU A 16 10.07 -12.54 -13.14
N GLU A 17 9.80 -11.39 -13.77
CA GLU A 17 8.47 -10.76 -13.89
C GLU A 17 7.79 -10.54 -12.53
N LYS A 18 8.59 -10.38 -11.47
CA LYS A 18 8.11 -10.08 -10.10
C LYS A 18 8.03 -8.59 -9.81
N LEU A 19 8.73 -7.79 -10.59
CA LEU A 19 8.66 -6.32 -10.55
C LEU A 19 8.24 -5.84 -11.94
N ILE A 20 7.03 -5.32 -12.03
CA ILE A 20 6.45 -4.79 -13.27
C ILE A 20 6.07 -3.32 -13.10
N ARG A 21 6.00 -2.60 -14.21
CA ARG A 21 5.55 -1.20 -14.27
C ARG A 21 4.24 -1.13 -15.03
N ILE A 22 3.29 -0.41 -14.47
CA ILE A 22 1.96 -0.22 -15.04
C ILE A 22 1.73 1.27 -15.27
N GLY A 23 1.30 1.64 -16.46
CA GLY A 23 0.90 3.00 -16.82
C GLY A 23 -0.50 3.35 -16.32
N TYR A 24 -0.91 4.57 -16.63
CA TYR A 24 -2.19 5.12 -16.14
C TYR A 24 -3.42 4.36 -16.68
N GLU A 25 -3.36 3.86 -17.90
CA GLU A 25 -4.45 3.10 -18.54
C GLU A 25 -4.41 1.59 -18.22
N GLY A 26 -3.46 1.17 -17.37
CA GLY A 26 -3.29 -0.23 -16.97
C GLY A 26 -2.38 -1.04 -17.88
N GLU A 27 -1.75 -0.39 -18.88
CA GLU A 27 -0.79 -1.02 -19.78
C GLU A 27 0.51 -1.37 -19.05
N GLN A 28 1.06 -2.53 -19.34
CA GLN A 28 2.39 -2.88 -18.83
C GLN A 28 3.45 -2.15 -19.63
N LEU A 29 4.30 -1.42 -18.92
CA LEU A 29 5.40 -0.65 -19.50
C LEU A 29 6.71 -1.43 -19.43
N ASP A 30 7.63 -1.08 -20.33
CA ASP A 30 9.00 -1.55 -20.22
C ASP A 30 9.59 -1.12 -18.86
N SER A 31 10.20 -2.06 -18.17
CA SER A 31 10.75 -1.85 -16.83
C SER A 31 11.88 -0.83 -16.77
N GLU A 32 12.54 -0.54 -17.89
CA GLU A 32 13.65 0.40 -18.03
C GLU A 32 13.29 1.67 -18.81
N ALA A 33 12.09 1.76 -19.38
CA ALA A 33 11.68 2.94 -20.12
C ALA A 33 11.75 4.21 -19.25
N PRO A 34 12.28 5.32 -19.78
CA PRO A 34 12.30 6.58 -19.06
C PRO A 34 10.88 7.07 -18.80
N GLN A 35 10.66 7.67 -17.63
CA GLN A 35 9.37 8.27 -17.29
C GLN A 35 9.28 9.68 -17.86
N ALA A 36 8.22 9.97 -18.59
CA ALA A 36 7.93 11.33 -19.08
C ALA A 36 7.49 12.24 -17.91
N PRO A 37 7.75 13.55 -17.99
CA PRO A 37 7.25 14.50 -16.99
C PRO A 37 5.73 14.45 -16.88
N GLY A 38 5.23 14.27 -15.65
CA GLY A 38 3.79 14.18 -15.37
C GLY A 38 3.15 12.81 -15.61
N GLU A 39 3.89 11.85 -16.14
CA GLU A 39 3.41 10.49 -16.32
C GLU A 39 3.23 9.78 -14.96
N VAL A 40 2.09 9.11 -14.79
CA VAL A 40 1.82 8.32 -13.59
C VAL A 40 2.16 6.86 -13.87
N ILE A 41 3.20 6.37 -13.23
CA ILE A 41 3.63 4.97 -13.33
C ILE A 41 3.58 4.33 -11.93
N ILE A 42 2.97 3.17 -11.85
CA ILE A 42 2.93 2.34 -10.65
C ILE A 42 3.90 1.18 -10.82
N ASN A 43 4.78 0.99 -9.85
CA ASN A 43 5.61 -0.20 -9.74
C ASN A 43 4.87 -1.22 -8.87
N LEU A 44 4.69 -2.42 -9.38
CA LEU A 44 4.08 -3.54 -8.66
C LEU A 44 5.14 -4.60 -8.40
N LEU A 45 5.28 -4.99 -7.15
CA LEU A 45 6.13 -6.09 -6.71
C LEU A 45 5.24 -7.23 -6.22
N GLY A 46 5.28 -8.36 -6.88
CA GLY A 46 4.47 -9.55 -6.64
C GLY A 46 4.31 -10.41 -7.89
N PRO A 47 3.43 -11.45 -7.90
CA PRO A 47 2.62 -11.88 -6.77
C PRO A 47 3.44 -12.54 -5.66
N ILE A 48 3.02 -12.32 -4.41
CA ILE A 48 3.59 -12.94 -3.22
C ILE A 48 2.47 -13.73 -2.53
N PRO A 49 2.54 -15.07 -2.49
CA PRO A 49 1.55 -15.87 -1.79
C PRO A 49 1.62 -15.56 -0.29
N MET A 50 0.52 -15.12 0.28
CA MET A 50 0.43 -14.73 1.68
C MET A 50 -0.78 -15.39 2.34
N PRO A 51 -0.57 -16.29 3.33
CA PRO A 51 -1.66 -16.81 4.13
C PRO A 51 -2.17 -15.72 5.09
N ILE A 52 -3.48 -15.53 5.12
CA ILE A 52 -4.15 -14.63 6.06
C ILE A 52 -5.26 -15.36 6.79
N ASP A 53 -5.47 -15.00 8.05
CA ASP A 53 -6.60 -15.51 8.83
C ASP A 53 -7.82 -14.62 8.58
N THR A 54 -8.97 -15.24 8.35
CA THR A 54 -10.24 -14.59 8.14
C THR A 54 -11.27 -15.10 9.16
N LEU A 55 -12.46 -14.50 9.17
CA LEU A 55 -13.56 -14.97 10.03
C LEU A 55 -14.00 -16.40 9.69
N GLU A 56 -13.76 -16.87 8.48
CA GLU A 56 -14.17 -18.19 7.97
C GLU A 56 -13.03 -19.20 7.94
N GLY A 57 -11.83 -18.82 8.39
CA GLY A 57 -10.63 -19.64 8.37
C GLY A 57 -9.48 -19.01 7.61
N ARG A 58 -8.44 -19.82 7.36
CA ARG A 58 -7.24 -19.37 6.65
C ARG A 58 -7.42 -19.47 5.15
N ILE A 59 -7.05 -18.39 4.44
CA ILE A 59 -6.99 -18.36 2.98
C ILE A 59 -5.60 -17.92 2.51
N ILE A 60 -5.25 -18.24 1.26
CA ILE A 60 -4.02 -17.73 0.63
C ILE A 60 -4.43 -16.66 -0.37
N VAL A 61 -3.92 -15.47 -0.19
CA VAL A 61 -4.08 -14.36 -1.12
C VAL A 61 -2.77 -14.12 -1.89
N GLN A 62 -2.85 -13.49 -3.05
CA GLN A 62 -1.67 -13.00 -3.75
C GLN A 62 -1.50 -11.52 -3.42
N TRP A 63 -0.43 -11.19 -2.71
CA TRP A 63 -0.11 -9.83 -2.34
C TRP A 63 0.79 -9.18 -3.37
N TYR A 64 0.48 -7.94 -3.70
CA TYR A 64 1.31 -7.02 -4.48
C TYR A 64 1.57 -5.76 -3.67
N ALA A 65 2.84 -5.36 -3.59
CA ALA A 65 3.23 -4.04 -3.11
C ALA A 65 3.23 -3.06 -4.28
N ALA A 66 2.53 -1.94 -4.12
CA ALA A 66 2.34 -0.95 -5.18
C ALA A 66 2.87 0.42 -4.75
N VAL A 67 3.71 1.04 -5.58
CA VAL A 67 4.30 2.33 -5.30
C VAL A 67 4.47 3.16 -6.58
N ARG A 68 4.29 4.48 -6.49
CA ARG A 68 4.52 5.38 -7.62
C ARG A 68 6.00 5.50 -7.94
N SER A 69 6.34 5.55 -9.21
CA SER A 69 7.73 5.74 -9.66
C SER A 69 8.36 7.02 -9.12
N THR A 70 7.59 8.11 -9.03
CA THR A 70 8.06 9.39 -8.47
C THR A 70 8.49 9.29 -7.01
N GLU A 71 7.78 8.49 -6.21
CA GLU A 71 8.11 8.25 -4.80
C GLU A 71 9.37 7.38 -4.67
N LEU A 72 9.52 6.34 -5.51
CA LEU A 72 10.74 5.53 -5.55
C LEU A 72 11.96 6.34 -5.94
N GLN A 73 11.85 7.20 -6.95
CA GLN A 73 12.96 8.07 -7.39
C GLN A 73 13.44 9.00 -6.28
N GLN A 74 12.51 9.56 -5.47
CA GLN A 74 12.87 10.39 -4.32
C GLN A 74 13.66 9.60 -3.28
N VAL A 75 13.24 8.37 -3.00
CA VAL A 75 13.93 7.49 -2.05
C VAL A 75 15.29 7.06 -2.56
N GLU A 76 15.40 6.72 -3.85
CA GLU A 76 16.68 6.35 -4.49
C GLU A 76 17.66 7.54 -4.48
N ALA A 77 17.19 8.74 -4.80
CA ALA A 77 18.02 9.95 -4.74
C ALA A 77 18.53 10.22 -3.32
N LEU A 78 17.66 10.06 -2.31
CA LEU A 78 18.04 10.21 -0.91
C LEU A 78 19.03 9.12 -0.47
N ALA A 79 18.81 7.86 -0.84
CA ALA A 79 19.70 6.76 -0.53
C ALA A 79 21.11 6.97 -1.13
N ASN A 80 21.18 7.43 -2.38
CA ASN A 80 22.43 7.75 -3.07
C ASN A 80 23.17 8.89 -2.36
N LYS A 81 22.46 9.95 -1.97
CA LYS A 81 23.01 11.07 -1.22
C LYS A 81 23.63 10.60 0.11
N LEU A 82 22.88 9.80 0.88
CA LEU A 82 23.36 9.26 2.15
C LEU A 82 24.60 8.38 1.99
N THR A 83 24.66 7.60 0.93
CA THR A 83 25.81 6.74 0.63
C THR A 83 27.05 7.58 0.29
N SER A 84 26.89 8.64 -0.49
CA SER A 84 27.99 9.52 -0.92
C SER A 84 28.53 10.41 0.20
N GLU A 85 27.67 10.85 1.13
CA GLU A 85 28.05 11.77 2.21
C GLU A 85 28.51 11.06 3.50
N GLY A 86 28.54 9.71 3.53
CA GLY A 86 28.98 8.93 4.69
C GLY A 86 28.10 9.09 5.94
N GLY A 87 26.85 9.47 5.74
CA GLY A 87 25.97 9.98 6.76
C GLY A 87 25.14 8.93 7.49
N GLN A 88 25.77 8.04 8.27
CA GLN A 88 24.99 7.14 9.15
C GLN A 88 24.09 7.93 10.14
N HIS A 89 24.46 9.14 10.53
CA HIS A 89 23.66 10.02 11.39
C HIS A 89 22.44 10.63 10.68
N LEU A 90 22.41 10.62 9.35
CA LEU A 90 21.25 11.09 8.57
C LEU A 90 20.11 10.06 8.51
N PHE A 91 20.31 8.83 8.97
CA PHE A 91 19.23 7.84 9.06
C PHE A 91 18.07 8.29 9.93
N SER A 92 18.32 9.11 10.95
CA SER A 92 17.27 9.71 11.78
C SER A 92 16.41 10.72 11.01
N HIS A 93 16.92 11.27 9.92
CA HIS A 93 16.19 12.19 9.03
C HIS A 93 15.50 11.49 7.84
N LEU A 94 15.67 10.18 7.71
CA LEU A 94 14.95 9.35 6.72
C LEU A 94 13.49 9.10 7.13
N VAL A 95 12.82 10.13 7.59
CA VAL A 95 11.38 10.11 7.78
C VAL A 95 10.73 10.43 6.43
N SER A 96 10.95 9.57 5.43
CA SER A 96 10.09 9.59 4.27
C SER A 96 9.08 8.45 4.42
N PRO A 97 7.84 8.75 4.70
CA PRO A 97 6.78 7.77 4.61
C PRO A 97 6.54 7.47 3.12
N LEU A 98 7.33 6.57 2.56
CA LEU A 98 6.95 5.97 1.30
C LEU A 98 5.64 5.22 1.55
N ALA A 99 4.55 5.71 1.00
CA ALA A 99 3.26 5.05 1.09
C ALA A 99 3.25 3.86 0.12
N VAL A 100 3.68 2.70 0.60
CA VAL A 100 3.54 1.44 -0.15
C VAL A 100 2.12 0.95 0.00
N ASN A 101 1.32 1.11 -1.04
CA ASN A 101 -0.02 0.55 -1.10
C ASN A 101 0.04 -0.96 -1.30
N SER A 102 -1.00 -1.65 -0.90
CA SER A 102 -1.10 -3.11 -1.05
C SER A 102 -2.30 -3.47 -1.90
N VAL A 103 -2.11 -4.43 -2.80
CA VAL A 103 -3.21 -5.07 -3.51
C VAL A 103 -3.23 -6.53 -3.11
N LEU A 104 -4.36 -7.00 -2.56
CA LEU A 104 -4.60 -8.41 -2.28
C LEU A 104 -5.52 -8.95 -3.37
N VAL A 105 -5.06 -9.96 -4.06
CA VAL A 105 -5.89 -10.73 -5.00
C VAL A 105 -6.41 -11.94 -4.26
N ILE A 106 -7.72 -12.07 -4.19
CA ILE A 106 -8.43 -13.14 -3.48
C ILE A 106 -9.10 -14.03 -4.51
N GLY A 107 -8.71 -15.30 -4.54
CA GLY A 107 -9.18 -16.26 -5.54
C GLY A 107 -8.62 -15.99 -6.93
N GLU A 108 -9.41 -16.29 -7.94
CA GLU A 108 -9.09 -16.11 -9.36
C GLU A 108 -10.10 -15.10 -9.97
N PRO A 109 -9.75 -13.80 -10.00
CA PRO A 109 -10.65 -12.78 -10.51
C PRO A 109 -11.05 -13.03 -11.97
N LYS A 110 -12.36 -12.95 -12.21
CA LYS A 110 -13.00 -13.10 -13.52
C LYS A 110 -13.56 -11.77 -13.99
N ASP A 111 -14.31 -11.79 -15.09
CA ASP A 111 -14.99 -10.59 -15.58
C ASP A 111 -15.87 -9.95 -14.50
N GLU A 112 -15.73 -8.66 -14.33
CA GLU A 112 -16.41 -7.85 -13.30
C GLU A 112 -16.17 -8.34 -11.85
N PRO A 113 -14.90 -8.44 -11.40
CA PRO A 113 -14.57 -8.89 -10.05
C PRO A 113 -15.02 -7.88 -9.00
N LEU A 114 -15.19 -8.35 -7.78
CA LEU A 114 -15.41 -7.43 -6.65
C LEU A 114 -14.13 -6.67 -6.32
N VAL A 115 -14.26 -5.36 -6.10
CA VAL A 115 -13.13 -4.51 -5.70
C VAL A 115 -13.51 -3.71 -4.46
N ARG A 116 -12.69 -3.79 -3.42
CA ARG A 116 -12.76 -2.90 -2.25
C ARG A 116 -11.52 -2.03 -2.19
N VAL A 117 -11.69 -0.72 -2.29
CA VAL A 117 -10.66 0.24 -1.91
C VAL A 117 -10.82 0.57 -0.42
N HIS A 118 -9.80 0.35 0.36
CA HIS A 118 -9.78 0.55 1.81
C HIS A 118 -8.64 1.49 2.20
N SER A 119 -8.99 2.61 2.82
CA SER A 119 -8.00 3.52 3.43
C SER A 119 -7.51 2.92 4.74
N ASN A 120 -6.21 2.90 4.95
CA ASN A 120 -5.65 2.37 6.18
C ASN A 120 -6.23 3.08 7.41
N CYS A 121 -6.41 2.31 8.45
CA CYS A 121 -6.85 2.79 9.75
C CYS A 121 -6.14 2.02 10.85
N LEU A 122 -5.01 2.53 11.31
CA LEU A 122 -4.20 1.86 12.33
C LEU A 122 -5.02 1.45 13.55
N THR A 123 -5.88 2.35 14.03
CA THR A 123 -6.68 2.09 15.22
C THR A 123 -7.76 1.03 14.99
N GLY A 124 -8.43 1.04 13.83
CA GLY A 124 -9.48 0.07 13.51
C GLY A 124 -8.95 -1.24 12.99
N ASP A 125 -8.03 -1.21 12.01
CA ASP A 125 -7.56 -2.40 11.30
C ASP A 125 -6.58 -3.22 12.13
N VAL A 126 -5.74 -2.56 12.97
CA VAL A 126 -4.68 -3.21 13.74
C VAL A 126 -5.05 -3.34 15.22
N PHE A 127 -5.56 -2.27 15.84
CA PHE A 127 -5.86 -2.27 17.27
C PHE A 127 -7.28 -2.71 17.62
N GLY A 128 -8.15 -2.90 16.61
CA GLY A 128 -9.55 -3.29 16.82
C GLY A 128 -10.37 -2.23 17.56
N SER A 129 -10.05 -0.96 17.38
CA SER A 129 -10.75 0.15 18.02
C SER A 129 -12.23 0.17 17.63
N GLN A 130 -13.09 0.32 18.60
CA GLN A 130 -14.53 0.45 18.42
C GLN A 130 -14.98 1.91 18.16
N ARG A 131 -14.04 2.85 18.02
CA ARG A 131 -14.36 4.25 17.64
C ARG A 131 -14.62 4.40 16.15
N CYS A 132 -14.36 3.37 15.37
CA CYS A 132 -14.69 3.27 13.95
C CYS A 132 -14.99 1.82 13.58
N ASP A 133 -15.57 1.61 12.42
CA ASP A 133 -15.92 0.30 11.86
C ASP A 133 -14.95 -0.17 10.76
N CYS A 134 -13.74 0.45 10.65
CA CYS A 134 -12.77 0.15 9.60
C CYS A 134 -12.34 -1.31 9.62
N GLY A 135 -11.94 -1.84 10.77
CA GLY A 135 -11.53 -3.24 10.91
C GLY A 135 -12.64 -4.23 10.51
N PRO A 136 -13.86 -4.14 11.07
CA PRO A 136 -15.00 -4.95 10.62
C PRO A 136 -15.32 -4.80 9.13
N GLN A 137 -15.21 -3.59 8.54
CA GLN A 137 -15.43 -3.38 7.12
C GLN A 137 -14.39 -4.11 6.27
N LEU A 138 -13.11 -4.08 6.66
CA LEU A 138 -12.05 -4.81 5.96
C LEU A 138 -12.27 -6.33 6.04
N ALA A 139 -12.55 -6.84 7.23
CA ALA A 139 -12.81 -8.26 7.44
C ALA A 139 -14.02 -8.75 6.62
N ASN A 140 -15.13 -8.00 6.62
CA ASN A 140 -16.31 -8.32 5.82
C ASN A 140 -16.03 -8.26 4.31
N ALA A 141 -15.24 -7.28 3.85
CA ALA A 141 -14.88 -7.19 2.45
C ALA A 141 -14.07 -8.41 1.99
N ILE A 142 -13.09 -8.84 2.79
CA ILE A 142 -12.30 -10.05 2.51
C ILE A 142 -13.21 -11.29 2.45
N ALA A 143 -14.06 -11.50 3.46
CA ALA A 143 -14.97 -12.64 3.50
C ALA A 143 -15.92 -12.64 2.30
N ARG A 144 -16.50 -11.48 1.97
CA ARG A 144 -17.41 -11.35 0.83
C ARG A 144 -16.76 -11.63 -0.50
N ILE A 145 -15.54 -11.13 -0.73
CA ILE A 145 -14.78 -11.40 -1.96
C ILE A 145 -14.38 -12.87 -2.04
N ASN A 146 -13.99 -13.45 -0.90
CA ASN A 146 -13.62 -14.87 -0.86
C ASN A 146 -14.79 -15.81 -1.17
N ALA A 147 -16.00 -15.43 -0.78
CA ALA A 147 -17.23 -16.19 -1.06
C ALA A 147 -17.80 -15.94 -2.47
N ASP A 148 -17.37 -14.89 -3.17
CA ASP A 148 -17.90 -14.54 -4.48
C ASP A 148 -17.27 -15.40 -5.58
N PRO A 149 -18.07 -16.01 -6.48
CA PRO A 149 -17.54 -16.85 -7.57
C PRO A 149 -16.71 -16.08 -8.60
N LYS A 150 -16.82 -14.75 -8.63
CA LYS A 150 -16.00 -13.88 -9.46
C LYS A 150 -14.68 -13.50 -8.80
N SER A 151 -14.53 -13.80 -7.49
CA SER A 151 -13.34 -13.41 -6.72
C SER A 151 -13.09 -11.89 -6.73
N GLY A 152 -11.88 -11.41 -6.42
CA GLY A 152 -11.66 -9.98 -6.52
C GLY A 152 -10.42 -9.44 -5.83
N TYR A 153 -10.49 -8.14 -5.51
CA TYR A 153 -9.34 -7.38 -5.04
C TYR A 153 -9.65 -6.54 -3.81
N ILE A 154 -8.69 -6.48 -2.89
CA ILE A 154 -8.61 -5.42 -1.88
C ILE A 154 -7.47 -4.48 -2.28
N VAL A 155 -7.74 -3.20 -2.44
CA VAL A 155 -6.74 -2.15 -2.61
C VAL A 155 -6.61 -1.41 -1.30
N TYR A 156 -5.53 -1.66 -0.56
CA TYR A 156 -5.27 -1.07 0.75
C TYR A 156 -4.34 0.13 0.60
N MET A 157 -4.88 1.33 0.87
CA MET A 157 -4.21 2.62 0.67
C MET A 157 -3.46 3.04 1.92
N ALA A 158 -2.14 2.82 1.97
CA ALA A 158 -1.32 3.03 3.16
C ALA A 158 -1.12 4.50 3.55
N GLY A 159 -1.14 5.43 2.62
CA GLY A 159 -0.93 6.85 2.88
C GLY A 159 -2.19 7.64 3.26
N HIS A 160 -3.31 7.00 3.54
CA HIS A 160 -4.62 7.65 3.61
C HIS A 160 -5.31 7.54 4.99
N GLU A 161 -4.51 7.47 6.07
CA GLU A 161 -5.01 7.42 7.46
C GLU A 161 -5.93 8.62 7.76
N GLY A 162 -7.07 8.33 8.41
CA GLY A 162 -8.04 9.35 8.80
C GLY A 162 -8.61 10.14 7.63
N ARG A 163 -8.82 9.51 6.46
CA ARG A 163 -9.24 10.15 5.20
C ARG A 163 -8.23 11.18 4.68
N GLY A 164 -6.94 10.94 4.92
CA GLY A 164 -5.85 11.78 4.46
C GLY A 164 -5.37 12.86 5.43
N ILE A 165 -6.03 13.04 6.59
CA ILE A 165 -5.55 14.00 7.62
C ILE A 165 -4.34 13.49 8.39
N GLY A 166 -4.08 12.18 8.33
CA GLY A 166 -2.99 11.52 9.02
C GLY A 166 -3.29 11.13 10.46
N LEU A 167 -2.47 10.23 11.00
CA LEU A 167 -2.68 9.65 12.32
C LEU A 167 -2.59 10.68 13.45
N TRP A 168 -1.72 11.67 13.32
CA TRP A 168 -1.54 12.71 14.34
C TRP A 168 -2.80 13.58 14.51
N ALA A 169 -3.33 14.10 13.40
CA ALA A 169 -4.56 14.89 13.41
C ALA A 169 -5.76 14.06 13.85
N LYS A 170 -5.83 12.77 13.46
CA LYS A 170 -6.85 11.84 13.94
C LYS A 170 -6.80 11.67 15.46
N ALA A 171 -5.61 11.58 16.06
CA ALA A 171 -5.48 11.51 17.51
C ALA A 171 -6.01 12.80 18.20
N ALA A 172 -5.68 13.99 17.66
CA ALA A 172 -6.24 15.25 18.13
C ALA A 172 -7.78 15.29 18.01
N THR A 173 -8.32 14.82 16.87
CA THR A 173 -9.77 14.70 16.65
C THR A 173 -10.44 13.85 17.73
N TYR A 174 -9.82 12.75 18.14
CA TYR A 174 -10.35 11.91 19.20
C TYR A 174 -10.42 12.62 20.55
N LEU A 175 -9.41 13.44 20.90
CA LEU A 175 -9.41 14.24 22.11
C LEU A 175 -10.52 15.30 22.10
N LEU A 176 -10.73 15.96 20.97
CA LEU A 176 -11.80 16.95 20.80
C LEU A 176 -13.18 16.31 20.93
N GLN A 177 -13.41 15.14 20.33
CA GLN A 177 -14.64 14.38 20.48
C GLN A 177 -14.91 13.95 21.92
N ASP A 178 -13.87 13.56 22.68
CA ASP A 178 -13.99 13.20 24.09
C ASP A 178 -14.35 14.43 24.95
N ALA A 179 -13.94 15.63 24.52
CA ALA A 179 -14.33 16.92 25.12
C ALA A 179 -15.75 17.38 24.68
N GLY A 180 -16.44 16.63 23.84
CA GLY A 180 -17.78 16.95 23.35
C GLY A 180 -17.82 17.92 22.17
N GLU A 181 -16.68 18.15 21.51
CA GLU A 181 -16.62 19.04 20.35
C GLU A 181 -17.09 18.35 19.07
N ASN A 182 -17.72 19.12 18.16
CA ASN A 182 -18.07 18.65 16.83
C ASN A 182 -16.87 18.71 15.90
N THR A 183 -16.40 17.57 15.43
CA THR A 183 -15.22 17.43 14.55
C THR A 183 -15.56 17.27 13.08
N TYR A 184 -16.80 17.51 12.68
CA TYR A 184 -17.28 17.45 11.28
C TYR A 184 -17.37 18.82 10.61
N GLN A 185 -16.87 19.86 11.25
CA GLN A 185 -16.79 21.22 10.69
C GLN A 185 -15.43 21.54 10.14
#